data_820696fb6ce8a1dcc4544973a55b96ca
#
_entry.id   820696fb6ce8a1dcc4544973a55b96ca
#
_cell.length_a   1.000
_cell.length_b   1.000
_cell.length_c   1.000
_cell.angle_alpha   90.00
_cell.angle_beta   90.00
_cell.angle_gamma   90.00
#
_symmetry.space_group_name_H-M   'P 1'
#
loop_
_entity.id
_entity.type
_entity.pdbx_description
1 polymer ?
#
loop_
_entity_poly.entity_id
_entity_poly.type
_entity_poly.pdbx_seq_one_letter_code
_entity_poly.pdbx_strand_id
1 'polypeptide(L)'
;MAPLITPGLNDMSPIFHIMGNDVTAIVLKALNTGVINESLNTNFITLIPKIKHPKKASDFRPISLCNIIYKLISKVVVNRLKKFLTQAIPKSQSAFLSRRLISDNVLMACETLHYLKRKIQGKLGYVALKLDMSKTYDQVE
;
A
#
# COMPACT_ATOMS: atom_id res chain seq x y z
N MET A 1 25.47 8.51 7.75
CA MET A 1 24.45 7.59 8.28
C MET A 1 24.01 6.70 7.15
N ALA A 2 24.29 5.40 7.24
CA ALA A 2 23.82 4.44 6.25
C ALA A 2 22.27 4.37 6.32
N PRO A 3 21.55 4.24 5.18
CA PRO A 3 20.12 4.08 5.22
C PRO A 3 19.79 2.79 5.98
N LEU A 4 18.90 2.88 6.95
CA LEU A 4 18.27 1.73 7.60
C LEU A 4 17.47 0.95 6.53
N ILE A 5 18.18 0.06 5.84
CA ILE A 5 17.54 -0.91 4.95
C ILE A 5 16.83 -1.88 5.89
N THR A 6 15.50 -1.84 5.88
CA THR A 6 14.72 -2.89 6.54
C THR A 6 15.09 -4.21 5.89
N PRO A 7 15.64 -5.19 6.63
CA PRO A 7 16.05 -6.45 6.04
C PRO A 7 14.89 -7.09 5.30
N GLY A 8 15.13 -7.54 4.08
CA GLY A 8 14.19 -8.35 3.32
C GLY A 8 13.94 -9.69 4.01
N LEU A 9 12.96 -10.46 3.56
CA LEU A 9 12.63 -11.77 4.14
C LEU A 9 13.84 -12.74 4.18
N ASN A 10 14.82 -12.54 3.28
CA ASN A 10 16.03 -13.36 3.16
C ASN A 10 17.18 -12.87 4.06
N ASP A 11 17.08 -11.68 4.64
CA ASP A 11 18.08 -11.08 5.54
C ASP A 11 17.69 -11.24 7.02
N MET A 12 16.79 -12.18 7.31
CA MET A 12 16.38 -12.44 8.67
C MET A 12 17.56 -12.99 9.45
N SER A 13 17.95 -12.24 10.48
CA SER A 13 19.00 -12.56 11.44
C SER A 13 18.98 -14.06 11.85
N PRO A 14 20.13 -14.70 12.13
CA PRO A 14 20.23 -16.05 12.68
C PRO A 14 19.29 -16.32 13.86
N ILE A 15 18.91 -15.30 14.59
CA ILE A 15 17.93 -15.35 15.69
C ILE A 15 16.56 -15.91 15.19
N PHE A 16 16.20 -15.69 13.92
CA PHE A 16 14.92 -16.20 13.40
C PHE A 16 14.90 -17.72 13.29
N HIS A 17 16.05 -18.36 13.05
CA HIS A 17 16.14 -19.82 13.07
C HIS A 17 15.86 -20.41 14.45
N ILE A 18 16.18 -19.66 15.52
CA ILE A 18 15.96 -20.08 16.90
C ILE A 18 14.50 -19.82 17.31
N MET A 19 13.97 -18.63 16.97
CA MET A 19 12.63 -18.17 17.39
C MET A 19 11.52 -18.47 16.37
N GLY A 20 11.82 -19.07 15.24
CA GLY A 20 10.89 -19.25 14.13
C GLY A 20 9.61 -20.02 14.50
N ASN A 21 9.76 -21.04 15.35
CA ASN A 21 8.61 -21.83 15.83
C ASN A 21 7.68 -21.01 16.70
N ASP A 22 8.21 -20.20 17.61
CA ASP A 22 7.43 -19.36 18.51
C ASP A 22 6.70 -18.26 17.74
N VAL A 23 7.40 -17.61 16.80
CA VAL A 23 6.80 -16.61 15.92
C VAL A 23 5.69 -17.22 15.07
N THR A 24 5.92 -18.42 14.53
CA THR A 24 4.92 -19.14 13.74
C THR A 24 3.68 -19.47 14.58
N ALA A 25 3.87 -19.94 15.81
CA ALA A 25 2.78 -20.24 16.73
C ALA A 25 1.94 -18.98 17.05
N ILE A 26 2.58 -17.85 17.29
CA ILE A 26 1.90 -16.56 17.55
C ILE A 26 1.09 -16.12 16.33
N VAL A 27 1.69 -16.20 15.13
CA VAL A 27 1.03 -15.83 13.88
C VAL A 27 -0.17 -16.73 13.60
N LEU A 28 -0.02 -18.05 13.75
CA LEU A 28 -1.11 -19.01 13.55
C LEU A 28 -2.23 -18.80 14.55
N LYS A 29 -1.90 -18.55 15.83
CA LYS A 29 -2.89 -18.23 16.86
C LYS A 29 -3.70 -16.99 16.48
N ALA A 30 -3.04 -15.89 16.08
CA ALA A 30 -3.72 -14.68 15.67
C ALA A 30 -4.62 -14.90 14.44
N LEU A 31 -4.16 -15.69 13.45
CA LEU A 31 -4.96 -15.98 12.25
C LEU A 31 -6.17 -16.88 12.53
N ASN A 32 -6.06 -17.82 13.47
CA ASN A 32 -7.13 -18.76 13.80
C ASN A 32 -8.18 -18.16 14.74
N THR A 33 -7.74 -17.32 15.69
CA THR A 33 -8.65 -16.69 16.67
C THR A 33 -9.21 -15.35 16.20
N GLY A 34 -8.59 -14.71 15.21
CA GLY A 34 -8.91 -13.34 14.79
C GLY A 34 -8.50 -12.27 15.80
N VAL A 35 -7.84 -12.65 16.90
CA VAL A 35 -7.45 -11.73 17.97
C VAL A 35 -5.95 -11.51 17.95
N ILE A 36 -5.56 -10.24 17.92
CA ILE A 36 -4.17 -9.80 18.03
C ILE A 36 -3.98 -9.22 19.43
N ASN A 37 -2.91 -9.63 20.11
CA ASN A 37 -2.57 -9.08 21.43
C ASN A 37 -2.33 -7.57 21.31
N GLU A 38 -2.84 -6.79 22.26
CA GLU A 38 -2.71 -5.32 22.29
C GLU A 38 -1.25 -4.86 22.21
N SER A 39 -0.33 -5.55 22.89
CA SER A 39 1.10 -5.25 22.85
C SER A 39 1.70 -5.37 21.45
N LEU A 40 1.15 -6.23 20.57
CA LEU A 40 1.59 -6.39 19.19
C LEU A 40 0.95 -5.35 18.25
N ASN A 41 -0.17 -4.75 18.65
CA ASN A 41 -0.90 -3.75 17.88
C ASN A 41 -0.47 -2.31 18.23
N THR A 42 0.43 -2.12 19.19
CA THR A 42 1.02 -0.80 19.48
C THR A 42 1.94 -0.36 18.36
N ASN A 43 1.74 0.87 17.87
CA ASN A 43 2.52 1.46 16.79
C ASN A 43 3.13 2.78 17.23
N PHE A 44 4.36 3.05 16.80
CA PHE A 44 4.98 4.36 16.90
C PHE A 44 4.72 5.14 15.62
N ILE A 45 4.25 6.38 15.75
CA ILE A 45 4.08 7.27 14.61
C ILE A 45 5.29 8.21 14.54
N THR A 46 6.03 8.14 13.45
CA THR A 46 7.14 9.05 13.15
C THR A 46 6.69 10.05 12.08
N LEU A 47 6.95 11.33 12.34
CA LEU A 47 6.62 12.41 11.42
C LEU A 47 7.83 12.74 10.54
N ILE A 48 7.71 12.53 9.23
CA ILE A 48 8.76 12.86 8.27
C ILE A 48 8.39 14.16 7.54
N PRO A 49 9.25 15.20 7.54
CA PRO A 49 8.97 16.44 6.87
C PRO A 49 8.88 16.25 5.34
N LYS A 50 7.88 16.86 4.71
CA LYS A 50 7.73 16.91 3.25
C LYS A 50 8.56 18.03 2.62
N ILE A 51 8.85 19.07 3.39
CA ILE A 51 9.55 20.29 2.98
C ILE A 51 10.70 20.61 3.95
N LYS A 52 11.65 21.43 3.50
CA LYS A 52 12.87 21.76 4.29
C LYS A 52 12.59 22.47 5.62
N HIS A 53 11.52 23.29 5.69
CA HIS A 53 11.15 24.07 6.88
C HIS A 53 9.66 23.88 7.20
N PRO A 54 9.27 22.75 7.79
CA PRO A 54 7.88 22.46 8.09
C PRO A 54 7.38 23.34 9.24
N LYS A 55 6.21 23.97 9.06
CA LYS A 55 5.57 24.83 10.07
C LYS A 55 4.21 24.30 10.53
N LYS A 56 3.55 23.48 9.71
CA LYS A 56 2.20 22.97 9.97
C LYS A 56 2.23 21.45 10.00
N ALA A 57 1.27 20.83 10.69
CA ALA A 57 1.12 19.37 10.71
C ALA A 57 0.96 18.77 9.30
N SER A 58 0.32 19.48 8.38
CA SER A 58 0.18 19.09 6.96
C SER A 58 1.52 18.96 6.22
N ASP A 59 2.58 19.61 6.72
CA ASP A 59 3.91 19.58 6.12
C ASP A 59 4.68 18.29 6.45
N PHE A 60 4.11 17.44 7.29
CA PHE A 60 4.67 16.15 7.67
C PHE A 60 3.89 14.99 7.05
N ARG A 61 4.59 13.87 6.88
CA ARG A 61 4.02 12.56 6.55
C ARG A 61 4.08 11.69 7.79
N PRO A 62 2.95 11.27 8.38
CA PRO A 62 2.97 10.29 9.44
C PRO A 62 3.35 8.93 8.85
N ILE A 63 4.34 8.27 9.44
CA ILE A 63 4.74 6.91 9.11
C ILE A 63 4.57 6.07 10.36
N SER A 64 3.79 4.99 10.24
CA SER A 64 3.58 4.04 11.33
C SER A 64 4.69 3.00 11.34
N LEU A 65 5.38 2.89 12.47
CA LEU A 65 6.40 1.88 12.74
C LEU A 65 5.74 0.71 13.48
N CYS A 66 5.22 -0.24 12.71
CA CYS A 66 4.55 -1.42 13.25
C CYS A 66 5.54 -2.47 13.75
N ASN A 67 5.11 -3.27 14.73
CA ASN A 67 5.83 -4.44 15.19
C ASN A 67 6.06 -5.45 14.06
N ILE A 68 7.19 -6.17 14.09
CA ILE A 68 7.57 -7.16 13.06
C ILE A 68 6.53 -8.28 12.99
N ILE A 69 6.04 -8.78 14.13
CA ILE A 69 5.05 -9.86 14.18
C ILE A 69 3.74 -9.39 13.53
N TYR A 70 3.31 -8.15 13.79
CA TYR A 70 2.15 -7.56 13.14
C TYR A 70 2.32 -7.49 11.61
N LYS A 71 3.51 -7.09 11.14
CA LYS A 71 3.83 -7.09 9.70
C LYS A 71 3.77 -8.49 9.09
N LEU A 72 4.21 -9.52 9.81
CA LEU A 72 4.13 -10.91 9.34
C LEU A 72 2.68 -11.38 9.22
N ILE A 73 1.85 -11.13 10.25
CA ILE A 73 0.41 -11.44 10.22
C ILE A 73 -0.25 -10.75 9.01
N SER A 74 -0.05 -9.46 8.87
CA SER A 74 -0.59 -8.66 7.76
C SER A 74 -0.11 -9.20 6.40
N LYS A 75 1.16 -9.61 6.28
CA LYS A 75 1.70 -10.19 5.06
C LYS A 75 1.03 -11.50 4.67
N VAL A 76 0.77 -12.38 5.65
CA VAL A 76 0.05 -13.64 5.40
C VAL A 76 -1.36 -13.35 4.91
N VAL A 77 -2.09 -12.43 5.58
CA VAL A 77 -3.44 -12.01 5.17
C VAL A 77 -3.43 -11.45 3.74
N VAL A 78 -2.51 -10.53 3.44
CA VAL A 78 -2.36 -9.95 2.09
C VAL A 78 -2.07 -11.01 1.04
N ASN A 79 -1.19 -11.98 1.34
CA ASN A 79 -0.86 -13.05 0.39
C ASN A 79 -2.08 -13.95 0.09
N ARG A 80 -2.93 -14.21 1.08
CA ARG A 80 -4.20 -14.93 0.89
C ARG A 80 -5.19 -14.09 0.06
N LEU A 81 -5.35 -12.81 0.42
CA LEU A 81 -6.26 -11.88 -0.25
C LEU A 81 -5.90 -11.65 -1.73
N LYS A 82 -4.62 -11.59 -2.06
CA LYS A 82 -4.14 -11.41 -3.45
C LYS A 82 -4.74 -12.39 -4.45
N LYS A 83 -5.07 -13.61 -4.03
CA LYS A 83 -5.68 -14.62 -4.90
C LYS A 83 -7.09 -14.23 -5.34
N PHE A 84 -7.81 -13.50 -4.51
CA PHE A 84 -9.20 -13.09 -4.74
C PHE A 84 -9.31 -11.67 -5.33
N LEU A 85 -8.33 -10.81 -5.06
CA LEU A 85 -8.36 -9.41 -5.51
C LEU A 85 -8.50 -9.25 -7.02
N THR A 86 -7.90 -10.14 -7.80
CA THR A 86 -7.97 -10.08 -9.27
C THR A 86 -9.39 -10.29 -9.80
N GLN A 87 -10.26 -10.96 -9.04
CA GLN A 87 -11.66 -11.19 -9.40
C GLN A 87 -12.57 -10.07 -8.88
N ALA A 88 -12.25 -9.51 -7.71
CA ALA A 88 -13.05 -8.49 -7.05
C ALA A 88 -12.81 -7.07 -7.61
N ILE A 89 -11.61 -6.81 -8.15
CA ILE A 89 -11.20 -5.47 -8.56
C ILE A 89 -11.34 -5.29 -10.09
N PRO A 90 -11.99 -4.20 -10.56
CA PRO A 90 -12.15 -3.91 -11.96
C PRO A 90 -10.83 -3.91 -12.74
N LYS A 91 -10.89 -4.22 -14.04
CA LYS A 91 -9.70 -4.26 -14.91
C LYS A 91 -9.01 -2.90 -15.06
N SER A 92 -9.73 -1.80 -14.86
CA SER A 92 -9.20 -0.43 -14.88
C SER A 92 -8.26 -0.08 -13.71
N GLN A 93 -8.32 -0.84 -12.61
CA GLN A 93 -7.45 -0.65 -11.45
C GLN A 93 -6.19 -1.50 -11.60
N SER A 94 -5.01 -0.88 -11.67
CA SER A 94 -3.73 -1.59 -11.80
C SER A 94 -2.85 -1.51 -10.56
N ALA A 95 -3.05 -0.51 -9.69
CA ALA A 95 -2.24 -0.35 -8.49
C ALA A 95 -2.37 -1.55 -7.53
N PHE A 96 -1.21 -2.04 -7.03
CA PHE A 96 -1.09 -3.13 -6.05
C PHE A 96 -1.60 -4.52 -6.49
N LEU A 97 -1.94 -4.70 -7.77
CA LEU A 97 -2.38 -5.97 -8.30
C LEU A 97 -1.26 -6.68 -9.05
N SER A 98 -1.12 -7.98 -8.80
CA SER A 98 -0.17 -8.82 -9.53
C SER A 98 -0.51 -8.87 -11.01
N ARG A 99 0.50 -8.80 -11.87
CA ARG A 99 0.38 -8.87 -13.34
C ARG A 99 -0.33 -7.66 -14.00
N ARG A 100 -0.55 -6.56 -13.27
CA ARG A 100 -1.03 -5.31 -13.85
C ARG A 100 0.07 -4.26 -13.68
N LEU A 101 0.39 -3.56 -14.75
CA LEU A 101 1.40 -2.51 -14.77
C LEU A 101 0.73 -1.14 -14.60
N ILE A 102 1.32 -0.30 -13.77
CA ILE A 102 0.85 1.10 -13.61
C ILE A 102 1.01 1.86 -14.93
N SER A 103 2.02 1.50 -15.73
CA SER A 103 2.25 2.06 -17.07
C SER A 103 1.06 1.89 -18.01
N ASP A 104 0.27 0.82 -17.89
CA ASP A 104 -0.89 0.58 -18.74
C ASP A 104 -1.95 1.66 -18.55
N ASN A 105 -2.16 2.12 -17.31
CA ASN A 105 -3.07 3.24 -17.02
C ASN A 105 -2.55 4.56 -17.58
N VAL A 106 -1.23 4.78 -17.53
CA VAL A 106 -0.62 5.98 -18.10
C VAL A 106 -0.76 6.00 -19.61
N LEU A 107 -0.49 4.87 -20.28
CA LEU A 107 -0.66 4.74 -21.72
C LEU A 107 -2.12 4.96 -22.13
N MET A 108 -3.08 4.34 -21.45
CA MET A 108 -4.50 4.53 -21.73
C MET A 108 -4.91 6.00 -21.58
N ALA A 109 -4.43 6.68 -20.54
CA ALA A 109 -4.68 8.11 -20.36
C ALA A 109 -4.08 8.95 -21.50
N CYS A 110 -2.84 8.65 -21.90
CA CYS A 110 -2.17 9.34 -23.02
C CYS A 110 -2.91 9.12 -24.35
N GLU A 111 -3.32 7.89 -24.65
CA GLU A 111 -4.08 7.56 -25.86
C GLU A 111 -5.44 8.27 -25.88
N THR A 112 -6.14 8.27 -24.74
CA THR A 112 -7.43 8.96 -24.61
C THR A 112 -7.27 10.46 -24.85
N LEU A 113 -6.28 11.10 -24.22
CA LEU A 113 -6.00 12.52 -24.38
C LEU A 113 -5.59 12.85 -25.82
N HIS A 114 -4.79 11.98 -26.45
CA HIS A 114 -4.39 12.14 -27.84
C HIS A 114 -5.56 12.04 -28.80
N TYR A 115 -6.47 11.08 -28.56
CA TYR A 115 -7.73 10.96 -29.30
C TYR A 115 -8.59 12.21 -29.16
N LEU A 116 -8.81 12.70 -27.92
CA LEU A 116 -9.59 13.91 -27.66
C LEU A 116 -8.99 15.13 -28.35
N LYS A 117 -7.66 15.25 -28.35
CA LYS A 117 -6.94 16.38 -28.99
C LYS A 117 -7.06 16.36 -30.51
N ARG A 118 -7.18 15.19 -31.14
CA ARG A 118 -7.33 15.05 -32.60
C ARG A 118 -8.77 15.16 -33.08
N LYS A 119 -9.75 14.99 -32.19
CA LYS A 119 -11.17 15.05 -32.54
C LYS A 119 -11.64 16.51 -32.65
N ILE A 120 -11.35 17.13 -33.81
CA ILE A 120 -11.69 18.54 -34.09
C ILE A 120 -13.10 18.68 -34.66
N GLN A 121 -13.73 17.58 -35.18
CA GLN A 121 -15.03 17.60 -35.85
C GLN A 121 -16.07 16.81 -35.08
N GLY A 122 -17.27 17.36 -34.94
CA GLY A 122 -18.44 16.74 -34.32
C GLY A 122 -19.23 17.70 -33.46
N LYS A 123 -20.55 17.42 -33.30
CA LYS A 123 -21.45 18.26 -32.49
C LYS A 123 -21.30 18.00 -30.98
N LEU A 124 -20.61 16.94 -30.58
CA LEU A 124 -20.41 16.56 -29.17
C LEU A 124 -18.99 16.93 -28.72
N GLY A 125 -18.94 17.79 -27.69
CA GLY A 125 -17.69 18.06 -26.97
C GLY A 125 -17.40 16.97 -25.94
N TYR A 126 -16.11 16.69 -25.72
CA TYR A 126 -15.65 15.74 -24.70
C TYR A 126 -14.78 16.50 -23.70
N VAL A 127 -14.90 16.14 -22.42
CA VAL A 127 -14.09 16.69 -21.35
C VAL A 127 -13.40 15.54 -20.62
N ALA A 128 -12.11 15.65 -20.40
CA ALA A 128 -11.37 14.73 -19.53
C ALA A 128 -11.28 15.36 -18.14
N LEU A 129 -11.81 14.68 -17.12
CA LEU A 129 -11.78 15.12 -15.74
C LEU A 129 -10.84 14.22 -14.94
N LYS A 130 -9.78 14.80 -14.35
CA LYS A 130 -8.92 14.12 -13.38
C LYS A 130 -9.44 14.41 -11.98
N LEU A 131 -9.87 13.38 -11.28
CA LEU A 131 -10.25 13.46 -9.87
C LEU A 131 -9.09 12.95 -9.00
N ASP A 132 -8.69 13.73 -8.02
CA ASP A 132 -7.69 13.36 -7.03
C ASP A 132 -8.31 13.50 -5.64
N MET A 133 -8.42 12.38 -4.93
CA MET A 133 -8.98 12.34 -3.59
C MET A 133 -7.85 12.48 -2.57
N SER A 134 -7.76 13.63 -1.92
CA SER A 134 -6.83 13.84 -0.81
C SER A 134 -7.29 13.04 0.42
N LYS A 135 -6.34 12.41 1.12
CA LYS A 135 -6.59 11.65 2.36
C LYS A 135 -7.64 10.53 2.21
N THR A 136 -7.58 9.78 1.14
CA THR A 136 -8.55 8.73 0.81
C THR A 136 -8.75 7.72 1.95
N TYR A 137 -7.69 7.38 2.69
CA TYR A 137 -7.77 6.43 3.81
C TYR A 137 -8.55 6.97 5.02
N ASP A 138 -8.59 8.28 5.20
CA ASP A 138 -9.26 8.92 6.34
C ASP A 138 -10.76 9.14 6.04
N GLN A 139 -11.21 8.87 4.81
CA GLN A 139 -12.57 9.16 4.33
C GLN A 139 -13.38 7.91 3.98
N VAL A 140 -12.78 6.72 4.11
CA VAL A 140 -13.49 5.44 3.92
C VAL A 140 -13.94 4.95 5.29
N GLU A 141 -15.24 4.94 5.52
CA GLU A 141 -15.90 4.33 6.67
C GLU A 141 -16.03 2.81 6.48
#